data_b9174f3335c2c2cb76b646185317789b
#
_entry.id   b9174f3335c2c2cb76b646185317789b
#
_cell.length_a   1.000
_cell.length_b   1.000
_cell.length_c   1.000
_cell.angle_alpha   90.00
_cell.angle_beta   90.00
_cell.angle_gamma   90.00
#
_symmetry.space_group_name_H-M   'P 1'
#
loop_
_entity.id
_entity.type
_entity.pdbx_description
1 polymer ?
#
loop_
_entity_poly.entity_id
_entity_poly.type
_entity_poly.pdbx_seq_one_letter_code
_entity_poly.pdbx_strand_id
1 'polypeptide(L)'
;MKRIHAFLFSSLVVILSIVMVGCKDTGKTLTSATGSIYECLVVMNNQALTQDELNAVAHKSLVNEASGYSEPISTTYDLVKAVMAADMPAMPQMEPYFKLTQVNMTYFDDILKPTRNILFVDIDPNKYTQLKVKVANNNWSKPQAVCRIQSPSQEEFVAYWLEKGEGIREWFVNQELKRQTQFYKASTNKDARTILQAQGYDMLIPEDYIIILDTLLGGATTYSLRQPATVASNTRVLWCCNNKGPMRRDIVIYSYPYTNPKTFTAEFLNEKRDAVVSRLVHGSVDGSFMGTEYKVMPPQMRTILVQDSAQAYEIRGLWRIQHGEAMGGPYVSHTRLDHVNGRVVTAETFIYAAGQKKRNALRQAEAILYTLQLPEDK
;
A
#
# COMPACT_ATOMS: atom_id res chain seq x y z
N MET A 1 -8.75 21.82 48.36
CA MET A 1 -9.75 21.92 47.28
C MET A 1 -9.10 22.54 46.07
N LYS A 2 -8.62 21.74 45.12
CA LYS A 2 -8.13 22.19 43.79
C LYS A 2 -8.98 21.48 42.74
N ARG A 3 -9.73 22.27 42.00
CA ARG A 3 -10.60 21.81 40.91
C ARG A 3 -9.73 21.44 39.69
N ILE A 4 -9.83 20.20 39.24
CA ILE A 4 -9.25 19.70 38.00
C ILE A 4 -10.30 19.96 36.90
N HIS A 5 -9.97 20.83 35.95
CA HIS A 5 -10.77 21.01 34.74
C HIS A 5 -10.44 19.91 33.76
N ALA A 6 -11.40 19.02 33.55
CA ALA A 6 -11.37 18.03 32.46
C ALA A 6 -11.71 18.78 31.16
N PHE A 7 -10.74 18.83 30.22
CA PHE A 7 -10.97 19.24 28.84
C PHE A 7 -11.58 18.06 28.08
N LEU A 8 -12.87 18.13 27.80
CA LEU A 8 -13.55 17.24 26.87
C LEU A 8 -13.17 17.64 25.43
N PHE A 9 -12.30 16.85 24.79
CA PHE A 9 -12.11 16.91 23.35
C PHE A 9 -13.34 16.26 22.67
N SER A 10 -14.24 17.11 22.20
CA SER A 10 -15.34 16.68 21.31
C SER A 10 -14.76 16.44 19.91
N SER A 11 -14.43 15.19 19.61
CA SER A 11 -14.11 14.75 18.25
C SER A 11 -15.40 14.74 17.42
N LEU A 12 -15.58 15.77 16.60
CA LEU A 12 -16.62 15.85 15.60
C LEU A 12 -16.34 14.78 14.52
N VAL A 13 -16.97 13.62 14.66
CA VAL A 13 -16.97 12.57 13.62
C VAL A 13 -17.88 13.08 12.49
N VAL A 14 -17.29 13.67 11.47
CA VAL A 14 -18.01 13.94 10.22
C VAL A 14 -18.24 12.61 9.52
N ILE A 15 -19.44 12.09 9.65
CA ILE A 15 -19.91 10.90 8.93
C ILE A 15 -19.99 11.28 7.45
N LEU A 16 -18.99 10.84 6.67
CA LEU A 16 -19.00 10.91 5.22
C LEU A 16 -20.07 9.93 4.73
N SER A 17 -21.28 10.45 4.41
CA SER A 17 -22.32 9.62 3.80
C SER A 17 -21.92 9.22 2.39
N ILE A 18 -21.22 8.10 2.28
CA ILE A 18 -20.96 7.44 1.00
C ILE A 18 -22.27 6.81 0.54
N VAL A 19 -22.96 7.44 -0.38
CA VAL A 19 -24.11 6.85 -1.03
C VAL A 19 -23.64 5.77 -1.97
N MET A 20 -23.68 4.53 -1.52
CA MET A 20 -23.47 3.35 -2.38
C MET A 20 -24.69 3.21 -3.27
N VAL A 21 -24.61 3.74 -4.48
CA VAL A 21 -25.62 3.44 -5.51
C VAL A 21 -25.35 2.04 -6.02
N GLY A 22 -26.05 1.07 -5.45
CA GLY A 22 -26.07 -0.29 -5.97
C GLY A 22 -26.64 -0.27 -7.39
N CYS A 23 -25.82 -0.56 -8.40
CA CYS A 23 -26.30 -0.81 -9.75
C CYS A 23 -27.24 -2.02 -9.73
N LYS A 24 -28.49 -1.84 -10.17
CA LYS A 24 -29.36 -2.96 -10.54
C LYS A 24 -28.66 -3.76 -11.64
N ASP A 25 -28.50 -5.04 -11.37
CA ASP A 25 -27.91 -6.00 -12.31
C ASP A 25 -28.84 -6.12 -13.53
N THR A 26 -28.54 -5.40 -14.60
CA THR A 26 -29.36 -5.32 -15.82
C THR A 26 -29.00 -6.42 -16.81
N GLY A 27 -28.49 -7.58 -16.37
CA GLY A 27 -28.27 -8.75 -17.23
C GLY A 27 -27.29 -8.55 -18.40
N LYS A 28 -26.65 -7.38 -18.55
CA LYS A 28 -25.62 -7.12 -19.58
C LYS A 28 -24.28 -7.62 -19.09
N THR A 29 -23.69 -8.53 -19.81
CA THR A 29 -22.30 -8.94 -19.61
C THR A 29 -21.38 -7.76 -19.84
N LEU A 30 -20.73 -7.26 -18.78
CA LEU A 30 -19.79 -6.16 -18.88
C LEU A 30 -18.51 -6.62 -19.60
N THR A 31 -17.97 -5.77 -20.45
CA THR A 31 -16.65 -6.00 -21.09
C THR A 31 -15.52 -5.97 -20.08
N SER A 32 -14.37 -6.55 -20.43
CA SER A 32 -13.16 -6.42 -19.62
C SER A 32 -12.70 -4.97 -19.54
N ALA A 33 -12.25 -4.54 -18.37
CA ALA A 33 -11.67 -3.23 -18.20
C ALA A 33 -10.31 -3.12 -18.93
N THR A 34 -10.05 -1.93 -19.49
CA THR A 34 -8.81 -1.60 -20.20
C THR A 34 -7.86 -0.80 -19.31
N GLY A 35 -6.58 -0.75 -19.69
CA GLY A 35 -5.52 -0.06 -18.95
C GLY A 35 -4.76 -0.96 -17.99
N SER A 36 -3.59 -0.49 -17.57
CA SER A 36 -2.71 -1.22 -16.67
C SER A 36 -3.08 -0.98 -15.21
N ILE A 37 -2.55 -1.84 -14.32
CA ILE A 37 -2.67 -1.65 -12.88
C ILE A 37 -2.01 -0.32 -12.47
N TYR A 38 -2.66 0.39 -11.53
CA TYR A 38 -2.20 1.72 -11.08
C TYR A 38 -2.07 2.77 -12.19
N GLU A 39 -2.88 2.66 -13.24
CA GLU A 39 -3.21 3.75 -14.16
C GLU A 39 -4.59 4.32 -13.80
N CYS A 40 -4.75 5.64 -13.92
CA CYS A 40 -6.02 6.32 -13.67
C CYS A 40 -6.26 7.38 -14.75
N LEU A 41 -7.45 7.33 -15.36
CA LEU A 41 -7.95 8.36 -16.26
C LEU A 41 -8.61 9.46 -15.42
N VAL A 42 -8.11 10.69 -15.55
CA VAL A 42 -8.68 11.88 -14.93
C VAL A 42 -9.51 12.62 -15.97
N VAL A 43 -10.80 12.66 -15.76
CA VAL A 43 -11.76 13.33 -16.67
C VAL A 43 -12.18 14.64 -16.02
N MET A 44 -11.67 15.76 -16.57
CA MET A 44 -11.92 17.08 -16.01
C MET A 44 -11.64 18.19 -17.02
N ASN A 45 -12.35 19.31 -16.88
CA ASN A 45 -11.98 20.56 -17.52
C ASN A 45 -10.91 21.24 -16.65
N ASN A 46 -9.69 21.30 -17.16
CA ASN A 46 -8.58 21.90 -16.44
C ASN A 46 -8.74 23.43 -16.40
N GLN A 47 -8.49 24.04 -15.25
CA GLN A 47 -8.63 25.49 -15.02
C GLN A 47 -7.41 26.00 -14.25
N ALA A 48 -7.00 27.24 -14.52
CA ALA A 48 -5.96 27.90 -13.75
C ALA A 48 -6.44 28.16 -12.31
N LEU A 49 -5.55 27.98 -11.33
CA LEU A 49 -5.80 28.33 -9.94
C LEU A 49 -5.71 29.85 -9.73
N THR A 50 -6.60 30.38 -8.92
CA THR A 50 -6.54 31.78 -8.45
C THR A 50 -5.40 31.97 -7.47
N GLN A 51 -5.03 33.23 -7.19
CA GLN A 51 -3.96 33.53 -6.23
C GLN A 51 -4.29 33.03 -4.81
N ASP A 52 -5.55 33.10 -4.38
CA ASP A 52 -5.99 32.61 -3.08
C ASP A 52 -5.91 31.10 -2.97
N GLU A 53 -6.26 30.39 -4.04
CA GLU A 53 -6.11 28.92 -4.13
C GLU A 53 -4.64 28.49 -4.13
N LEU A 54 -3.77 29.22 -4.84
CA LEU A 54 -2.31 28.98 -4.81
C LEU A 54 -1.73 29.20 -3.40
N ASN A 55 -2.19 30.22 -2.70
CA ASN A 55 -1.81 30.46 -1.31
C ASN A 55 -2.27 29.31 -0.40
N ALA A 56 -3.50 28.81 -0.57
CA ALA A 56 -4.02 27.67 0.18
C ALA A 56 -3.20 26.38 -0.10
N VAL A 57 -2.81 26.14 -1.35
CA VAL A 57 -1.93 25.02 -1.74
C VAL A 57 -0.56 25.13 -1.06
N ALA A 58 0.05 26.34 -1.06
CA ALA A 58 1.35 26.57 -0.43
C ALA A 58 1.31 26.33 1.10
N HIS A 59 0.24 26.75 1.77
CA HIS A 59 0.05 26.52 3.21
C HIS A 59 -0.08 25.03 3.57
N LYS A 60 -0.64 24.21 2.70
CA LYS A 60 -0.86 22.77 2.95
C LYS A 60 0.40 21.93 2.73
N SER A 61 1.51 22.51 2.23
CA SER A 61 2.74 21.75 1.93
C SER A 61 2.50 20.47 1.12
N LEU A 62 1.61 20.54 0.10
CA LEU A 62 1.43 19.42 -0.84
C LEU A 62 2.72 19.14 -1.61
N VAL A 63 3.56 20.16 -1.77
CA VAL A 63 4.94 20.07 -2.23
C VAL A 63 5.81 19.73 -1.02
N ASN A 64 5.76 18.50 -0.58
CA ASN A 64 6.62 18.04 0.50
C ASN A 64 7.96 17.60 -0.12
N GLU A 65 9.08 18.09 0.39
CA GLU A 65 10.43 17.64 -0.02
C GLU A 65 10.57 16.11 0.07
N ALA A 66 9.81 15.49 0.98
CA ALA A 66 9.71 14.04 1.13
C ALA A 66 8.91 13.34 0.02
N SER A 67 8.02 14.04 -0.71
CA SER A 67 7.21 13.44 -1.80
C SER A 67 7.92 13.45 -3.15
N GLY A 68 9.06 14.16 -3.28
CA GLY A 68 9.79 14.28 -4.54
C GLY A 68 9.05 15.02 -5.66
N TYR A 69 7.83 15.50 -5.42
CA TYR A 69 7.05 16.24 -6.42
C TYR A 69 7.58 17.68 -6.52
N SER A 70 8.24 17.99 -7.62
CA SER A 70 8.90 19.27 -7.87
C SER A 70 8.24 20.14 -8.97
N GLU A 71 7.16 19.64 -9.58
CA GLU A 71 6.47 20.42 -10.63
C GLU A 71 5.61 21.53 -9.99
N PRO A 72 5.58 22.74 -10.57
CA PRO A 72 4.75 23.82 -10.06
C PRO A 72 3.26 23.46 -10.18
N ILE A 73 2.49 23.72 -9.14
CA ILE A 73 1.03 23.57 -9.17
C ILE A 73 0.44 24.91 -9.61
N SER A 74 -0.17 24.94 -10.78
CA SER A 74 -0.76 26.14 -11.38
C SER A 74 -2.20 25.95 -11.85
N THR A 75 -2.63 24.68 -11.97
CA THR A 75 -3.96 24.33 -12.45
C THR A 75 -4.64 23.31 -11.53
N THR A 76 -5.96 23.15 -11.69
CA THR A 76 -6.73 22.13 -10.97
C THR A 76 -6.25 20.71 -11.28
N TYR A 77 -5.74 20.46 -12.48
CA TYR A 77 -5.15 19.16 -12.82
C TYR A 77 -3.79 18.95 -12.13
N ASP A 78 -2.94 19.98 -12.04
CA ASP A 78 -1.66 19.88 -11.33
C ASP A 78 -1.91 19.54 -9.86
N LEU A 79 -2.95 20.15 -9.24
CA LEU A 79 -3.37 19.85 -7.88
C LEU A 79 -3.82 18.39 -7.73
N VAL A 80 -4.59 17.85 -8.69
CA VAL A 80 -4.99 16.43 -8.70
C VAL A 80 -3.76 15.55 -8.88
N LYS A 81 -2.86 15.91 -9.80
CA LYS A 81 -1.63 15.16 -10.08
C LYS A 81 -0.70 15.11 -8.88
N ALA A 82 -0.53 16.21 -8.15
CA ALA A 82 0.32 16.27 -6.96
C ALA A 82 -0.08 15.25 -5.88
N VAL A 83 -1.36 14.90 -5.78
CA VAL A 83 -1.85 13.90 -4.84
C VAL A 83 -1.87 12.50 -5.44
N MET A 84 -2.52 12.32 -6.60
CA MET A 84 -2.72 11.00 -7.22
C MET A 84 -1.43 10.38 -7.76
N ALA A 85 -0.52 11.21 -8.24
CA ALA A 85 0.78 10.81 -8.78
C ALA A 85 1.94 11.18 -7.84
N ALA A 86 1.66 11.43 -6.56
CA ALA A 86 2.71 11.52 -5.55
C ALA A 86 3.60 10.27 -5.57
N ASP A 87 4.87 10.42 -5.25
CA ASP A 87 5.79 9.29 -5.22
C ASP A 87 5.43 8.30 -4.12
N MET A 88 5.55 7.03 -4.46
CA MET A 88 5.30 5.94 -3.52
C MET A 88 6.46 5.86 -2.51
N PRO A 89 6.17 5.83 -1.20
CA PRO A 89 7.22 5.80 -0.20
C PRO A 89 8.05 4.51 -0.26
N ALA A 90 9.31 4.62 0.16
CA ALA A 90 10.26 3.52 0.23
C ALA A 90 10.51 2.82 -1.11
N MET A 91 10.62 3.61 -2.17
CA MET A 91 11.07 3.15 -3.49
C MET A 91 12.52 3.60 -3.73
N PRO A 92 13.40 2.75 -4.32
CA PRO A 92 14.78 3.12 -4.60
C PRO A 92 14.93 4.13 -5.74
N GLN A 93 13.86 4.42 -6.44
CA GLN A 93 13.71 5.43 -7.48
C GLN A 93 12.30 6.02 -7.40
N MET A 94 12.12 7.26 -7.83
CA MET A 94 10.81 7.90 -7.84
C MET A 94 9.85 7.14 -8.77
N GLU A 95 8.79 6.62 -8.18
CA GLU A 95 7.70 5.93 -8.88
C GLU A 95 6.36 6.39 -8.30
N PRO A 96 5.48 7.02 -9.10
CA PRO A 96 4.23 7.58 -8.61
C PRO A 96 3.23 6.48 -8.21
N TYR A 97 2.33 6.81 -7.27
CA TYR A 97 1.21 5.92 -6.90
C TYR A 97 0.39 5.52 -8.12
N PHE A 98 0.00 6.48 -8.96
CA PHE A 98 -0.72 6.25 -10.21
C PHE A 98 -0.02 6.94 -11.37
N LYS A 99 -0.03 6.28 -12.53
CA LYS A 99 0.22 6.94 -13.81
C LYS A 99 -1.08 7.55 -14.28
N LEU A 100 -1.11 8.85 -14.49
CA LEU A 100 -2.31 9.59 -14.88
C LEU A 100 -2.34 9.86 -16.38
N THR A 101 -3.55 9.84 -16.92
CA THR A 101 -3.89 10.38 -18.24
C THR A 101 -5.05 11.33 -18.03
N GLN A 102 -4.95 12.56 -18.50
CA GLN A 102 -6.04 13.53 -18.45
C GLN A 102 -6.80 13.57 -19.79
N VAL A 103 -8.10 13.72 -19.66
CA VAL A 103 -9.00 14.01 -20.79
C VAL A 103 -10.02 15.09 -20.39
N ASN A 104 -10.35 15.99 -21.32
CA ASN A 104 -11.42 16.94 -21.08
C ASN A 104 -12.79 16.25 -21.07
N MET A 105 -13.74 16.75 -20.27
CA MET A 105 -15.09 16.20 -20.15
C MET A 105 -15.81 15.99 -21.47
N THR A 106 -15.58 16.89 -22.45
CA THR A 106 -16.21 16.83 -23.78
C THR A 106 -15.68 15.70 -24.66
N TYR A 107 -14.49 15.17 -24.36
CA TYR A 107 -13.86 14.08 -25.11
C TYR A 107 -14.00 12.72 -24.43
N PHE A 108 -14.71 12.65 -23.31
CA PHE A 108 -14.98 11.38 -22.65
C PHE A 108 -16.10 10.63 -23.38
N ASP A 109 -15.72 9.61 -24.13
CA ASP A 109 -16.58 8.82 -25.02
C ASP A 109 -16.63 7.32 -24.67
N ASP A 110 -17.25 6.53 -25.53
CA ASP A 110 -17.42 5.09 -25.35
C ASP A 110 -16.09 4.31 -25.38
N ILE A 111 -15.04 4.84 -26.02
CA ILE A 111 -13.71 4.21 -26.07
C ILE A 111 -13.03 4.30 -24.69
N LEU A 112 -13.25 5.39 -23.97
CA LEU A 112 -12.64 5.64 -22.67
C LEU A 112 -13.43 5.05 -21.50
N LYS A 113 -14.73 4.79 -21.67
CA LYS A 113 -15.60 4.21 -20.65
C LYS A 113 -15.07 2.90 -20.03
N PRO A 114 -14.45 1.96 -20.79
CA PRO A 114 -13.94 0.73 -20.20
C PRO A 114 -12.68 0.89 -19.35
N THR A 115 -12.12 2.11 -19.21
CA THR A 115 -10.90 2.33 -18.42
C THR A 115 -11.06 1.86 -16.98
N ARG A 116 -10.06 1.14 -16.49
CA ARG A 116 -10.02 0.44 -15.20
C ARG A 116 -10.27 1.33 -13.98
N ASN A 117 -9.65 2.52 -13.94
CA ASN A 117 -9.84 3.52 -12.88
C ASN A 117 -10.14 4.86 -13.53
N ILE A 118 -11.23 5.49 -13.13
CA ILE A 118 -11.65 6.79 -13.65
C ILE A 118 -11.97 7.73 -12.51
N LEU A 119 -11.30 8.88 -12.47
CA LEU A 119 -11.59 9.99 -11.59
C LEU A 119 -12.25 11.11 -12.40
N PHE A 120 -13.51 11.41 -12.15
CA PHE A 120 -14.18 12.60 -12.67
C PHE A 120 -14.07 13.74 -11.67
N VAL A 121 -13.70 14.92 -12.17
CA VAL A 121 -13.81 16.19 -11.46
C VAL A 121 -14.69 17.11 -12.30
N ASP A 122 -15.95 17.27 -11.88
CA ASP A 122 -17.01 17.99 -12.59
C ASP A 122 -17.41 19.22 -11.77
N ILE A 123 -16.88 20.38 -12.21
CA ILE A 123 -17.09 21.68 -11.56
C ILE A 123 -18.09 22.46 -12.44
N ASP A 124 -19.30 22.67 -11.94
CA ASP A 124 -20.34 23.38 -12.69
C ASP A 124 -21.35 24.05 -11.75
N PRO A 125 -21.33 25.40 -11.62
CA PRO A 125 -22.23 26.14 -10.74
C PRO A 125 -23.70 26.06 -11.17
N ASN A 126 -23.98 25.73 -12.43
CA ASN A 126 -25.36 25.61 -12.92
C ASN A 126 -25.96 24.23 -12.64
N LYS A 127 -25.12 23.22 -12.37
CA LYS A 127 -25.58 21.84 -12.10
C LYS A 127 -25.56 21.47 -10.62
N TYR A 128 -24.65 22.07 -9.86
CA TYR A 128 -24.41 21.63 -8.48
C TYR A 128 -24.59 22.79 -7.51
N THR A 129 -25.24 22.52 -6.40
CA THR A 129 -25.45 23.47 -5.28
C THR A 129 -24.57 23.14 -4.06
N GLN A 130 -23.91 21.99 -4.07
CA GLN A 130 -23.00 21.52 -3.01
C GLN A 130 -22.03 20.49 -3.56
N LEU A 131 -20.85 20.37 -2.96
CA LEU A 131 -19.88 19.33 -3.31
C LEU A 131 -20.42 17.94 -2.92
N LYS A 132 -20.31 17.00 -3.84
CA LYS A 132 -20.67 15.58 -3.63
C LYS A 132 -19.61 14.67 -4.25
N VAL A 133 -19.28 13.60 -3.51
CA VAL A 133 -18.43 12.52 -4.02
C VAL A 133 -19.26 11.25 -4.18
N LYS A 134 -19.17 10.66 -5.35
CA LYS A 134 -19.85 9.40 -5.68
C LYS A 134 -18.84 8.39 -6.14
N VAL A 135 -18.89 7.19 -5.61
CA VAL A 135 -18.05 6.07 -6.03
C VAL A 135 -18.93 4.94 -6.58
N ALA A 136 -18.42 4.26 -7.59
CA ALA A 136 -19.08 3.10 -8.18
C ALA A 136 -18.05 2.10 -8.69
N ASN A 137 -18.44 0.83 -8.68
CA ASN A 137 -17.65 -0.25 -9.26
C ASN A 137 -18.40 -0.85 -10.46
N ASN A 138 -17.62 -1.21 -11.49
CA ASN A 138 -18.15 -1.93 -12.67
C ASN A 138 -19.28 -1.20 -13.40
N ASN A 139 -19.11 0.10 -13.66
CA ASN A 139 -20.12 0.90 -14.36
C ASN A 139 -20.27 0.51 -15.84
N TRP A 140 -19.12 0.39 -16.53
CA TRP A 140 -19.08 0.13 -17.99
C TRP A 140 -18.25 -1.12 -18.33
N SER A 141 -17.36 -1.51 -17.44
CA SER A 141 -16.49 -2.67 -17.62
C SER A 141 -16.17 -3.32 -16.28
N LYS A 142 -15.57 -4.51 -16.28
CA LYS A 142 -15.22 -5.25 -15.06
C LYS A 142 -13.80 -5.83 -15.20
N PRO A 143 -12.95 -5.61 -14.17
CA PRO A 143 -13.15 -4.85 -12.93
C PRO A 143 -12.89 -3.35 -13.13
N GLN A 144 -13.76 -2.48 -12.66
CA GLN A 144 -13.65 -1.04 -12.82
C GLN A 144 -13.92 -0.30 -11.51
N ALA A 145 -13.22 0.81 -11.28
CA ALA A 145 -13.48 1.75 -10.19
C ALA A 145 -13.68 3.16 -10.75
N VAL A 146 -14.76 3.80 -10.37
CA VAL A 146 -15.12 5.15 -10.80
C VAL A 146 -15.36 6.00 -9.57
N CYS A 147 -14.66 7.12 -9.46
CA CYS A 147 -14.92 8.16 -8.47
C CYS A 147 -15.34 9.43 -9.21
N ARG A 148 -16.42 10.07 -8.78
CA ARG A 148 -16.88 11.34 -9.34
C ARG A 148 -17.02 12.36 -8.24
N ILE A 149 -16.27 13.45 -8.37
CA ILE A 149 -16.37 14.65 -7.54
C ILE A 149 -17.19 15.67 -8.32
N GLN A 150 -18.28 16.11 -7.75
CA GLN A 150 -19.18 17.14 -8.30
C GLN A 150 -19.09 18.36 -7.41
N SER A 151 -18.76 19.53 -7.96
CA SER A 151 -18.58 20.76 -7.18
C SER A 151 -19.31 21.95 -7.85
N PRO A 152 -19.93 22.84 -7.08
CA PRO A 152 -20.51 24.07 -7.62
C PRO A 152 -19.47 25.11 -7.97
N SER A 153 -18.27 25.06 -7.37
CA SER A 153 -17.20 26.02 -7.65
C SER A 153 -15.82 25.37 -7.60
N GLN A 154 -14.84 26.05 -8.19
CA GLN A 154 -13.44 25.65 -8.14
C GLN A 154 -12.89 25.76 -6.71
N GLU A 155 -13.24 26.84 -5.99
CA GLU A 155 -12.84 27.08 -4.61
C GLU A 155 -13.25 25.90 -3.69
N GLU A 156 -14.53 25.46 -3.74
CA GLU A 156 -14.99 24.32 -2.94
C GLU A 156 -14.26 23.02 -3.33
N PHE A 157 -14.00 22.82 -4.62
CA PHE A 157 -13.23 21.66 -5.08
C PHE A 157 -11.80 21.70 -4.52
N VAL A 158 -11.11 22.83 -4.63
CA VAL A 158 -9.72 22.98 -4.14
C VAL A 158 -9.66 22.75 -2.62
N ALA A 159 -10.54 23.37 -1.85
CA ALA A 159 -10.62 23.18 -0.40
C ALA A 159 -10.84 21.70 -0.03
N TYR A 160 -11.79 21.04 -0.69
CA TYR A 160 -12.06 19.63 -0.51
C TYR A 160 -10.86 18.75 -0.88
N TRP A 161 -10.23 19.00 -2.04
CA TRP A 161 -9.10 18.20 -2.53
C TRP A 161 -7.89 18.31 -1.62
N LEU A 162 -7.59 19.49 -1.12
CA LEU A 162 -6.52 19.72 -0.14
C LEU A 162 -6.74 18.94 1.16
N GLU A 163 -7.98 18.72 1.57
CA GLU A 163 -8.29 17.98 2.80
C GLU A 163 -8.45 16.48 2.57
N LYS A 164 -9.08 16.06 1.48
CA LYS A 164 -9.55 14.68 1.27
C LYS A 164 -8.93 13.97 0.06
N GLY A 165 -8.12 14.65 -0.74
CA GLY A 165 -7.54 14.07 -1.97
C GLY A 165 -6.73 12.81 -1.73
N GLU A 166 -5.96 12.75 -0.64
CA GLU A 166 -5.25 11.53 -0.24
C GLU A 166 -6.19 10.35 0.03
N GLY A 167 -7.33 10.60 0.66
CA GLY A 167 -8.37 9.58 0.87
C GLY A 167 -8.93 9.03 -0.44
N ILE A 168 -9.08 9.89 -1.47
CA ILE A 168 -9.47 9.45 -2.83
C ILE A 168 -8.38 8.57 -3.45
N ARG A 169 -7.10 8.95 -3.34
CA ARG A 169 -5.97 8.12 -3.79
C ARG A 169 -5.97 6.76 -3.12
N GLU A 170 -6.08 6.72 -1.79
CA GLU A 170 -6.11 5.47 -1.02
C GLU A 170 -7.32 4.60 -1.37
N TRP A 171 -8.48 5.21 -1.67
CA TRP A 171 -9.63 4.45 -2.15
C TRP A 171 -9.31 3.71 -3.47
N PHE A 172 -8.68 4.38 -4.45
CA PHE A 172 -8.26 3.72 -5.70
C PHE A 172 -7.18 2.64 -5.45
N VAL A 173 -6.22 2.90 -4.56
CA VAL A 173 -5.22 1.89 -4.15
C VAL A 173 -5.92 0.65 -3.59
N ASN A 174 -6.89 0.83 -2.71
CA ASN A 174 -7.65 -0.27 -2.12
C ASN A 174 -8.49 -1.04 -3.18
N GLN A 175 -9.00 -0.36 -4.21
CA GLN A 175 -9.67 -1.06 -5.32
C GLN A 175 -8.68 -1.97 -6.09
N GLU A 176 -7.45 -1.50 -6.35
CA GLU A 176 -6.43 -2.32 -7.00
C GLU A 176 -6.00 -3.50 -6.12
N LEU A 177 -5.78 -3.29 -4.82
CA LEU A 177 -5.46 -4.36 -3.87
C LEU A 177 -6.56 -5.42 -3.83
N LYS A 178 -7.84 -5.02 -3.73
CA LYS A 178 -8.99 -5.95 -3.75
C LYS A 178 -9.06 -6.78 -5.04
N ARG A 179 -8.79 -6.18 -6.20
CA ARG A 179 -8.75 -6.91 -7.48
C ARG A 179 -7.63 -7.93 -7.51
N GLN A 180 -6.45 -7.56 -7.00
CA GLN A 180 -5.30 -8.44 -6.96
C GLN A 180 -5.51 -9.61 -6.00
N THR A 181 -6.07 -9.36 -4.81
CA THR A 181 -6.39 -10.44 -3.85
C THR A 181 -7.44 -11.41 -4.41
N GLN A 182 -8.44 -10.90 -5.15
CA GLN A 182 -9.42 -11.77 -5.82
C GLN A 182 -8.77 -12.68 -6.87
N PHE A 183 -7.80 -12.16 -7.61
CA PHE A 183 -7.02 -12.96 -8.55
C PHE A 183 -6.26 -14.09 -7.84
N TYR A 184 -5.64 -13.82 -6.69
CA TYR A 184 -4.90 -14.84 -5.93
C TYR A 184 -5.80 -15.94 -5.34
N LYS A 185 -7.07 -15.65 -5.05
CA LYS A 185 -8.04 -16.69 -4.61
C LYS A 185 -8.20 -17.83 -5.62
N ALA A 186 -8.08 -17.52 -6.91
CA ALA A 186 -8.26 -18.49 -7.98
C ALA A 186 -7.05 -19.39 -8.24
N SER A 187 -5.84 -18.94 -7.82
CA SER A 187 -4.57 -19.63 -8.14
C SER A 187 -3.60 -19.50 -6.96
N THR A 188 -3.78 -20.39 -5.97
CA THR A 188 -3.02 -20.37 -4.69
C THR A 188 -2.13 -21.59 -4.60
N ASN A 189 -0.88 -21.43 -4.14
CA ASN A 189 0.06 -22.50 -3.83
C ASN A 189 -0.47 -23.33 -2.65
N LYS A 190 -0.89 -24.55 -2.94
CA LYS A 190 -1.52 -25.46 -1.97
C LYS A 190 -0.55 -25.93 -0.89
N ASP A 191 0.71 -26.15 -1.24
CA ASP A 191 1.73 -26.65 -0.30
C ASP A 191 2.08 -25.55 0.71
N ALA A 192 2.35 -24.34 0.24
CA ALA A 192 2.58 -23.19 1.12
C ALA A 192 1.39 -22.94 2.05
N ARG A 193 0.17 -23.03 1.52
CA ARG A 193 -1.06 -22.86 2.32
C ARG A 193 -1.20 -23.94 3.38
N THR A 194 -0.90 -25.21 3.04
CA THR A 194 -0.93 -26.34 4.00
C THR A 194 0.05 -26.10 5.15
N ILE A 195 1.26 -25.63 4.84
CA ILE A 195 2.27 -25.28 5.87
C ILE A 195 1.76 -24.17 6.79
N LEU A 196 1.15 -23.12 6.23
CA LEU A 196 0.63 -22.00 7.02
C LEU A 196 -0.55 -22.43 7.91
N GLN A 197 -1.46 -23.23 7.38
CA GLN A 197 -2.61 -23.75 8.13
C GLN A 197 -2.20 -24.68 9.27
N ALA A 198 -1.16 -25.48 9.07
CA ALA A 198 -0.58 -26.29 10.14
C ALA A 198 0.03 -25.44 11.27
N GLN A 199 0.38 -24.17 10.96
CA GLN A 199 0.84 -23.18 11.94
C GLN A 199 -0.31 -22.35 12.55
N GLY A 200 -1.56 -22.59 12.13
CA GLY A 200 -2.77 -21.95 12.67
C GLY A 200 -3.14 -20.61 12.02
N TYR A 201 -2.52 -20.21 10.92
CA TYR A 201 -2.92 -19.04 10.13
C TYR A 201 -2.99 -19.39 8.63
N ASP A 202 -3.55 -18.52 7.80
CA ASP A 202 -3.72 -18.73 6.38
C ASP A 202 -3.29 -17.50 5.59
N MET A 203 -2.80 -17.70 4.35
CA MET A 203 -2.46 -16.63 3.42
C MET A 203 -2.49 -17.15 1.97
N LEU A 204 -2.91 -16.30 1.03
CA LEU A 204 -3.05 -16.65 -0.37
C LEU A 204 -1.75 -16.37 -1.14
N ILE A 205 -0.75 -17.23 -1.01
CA ILE A 205 0.48 -17.16 -1.80
C ILE A 205 0.17 -17.72 -3.19
N PRO A 206 0.43 -16.98 -4.30
CA PRO A 206 0.15 -17.48 -5.65
C PRO A 206 0.91 -18.77 -6.02
N GLU A 207 0.34 -19.58 -6.89
CA GLU A 207 0.92 -20.88 -7.30
C GLU A 207 2.26 -20.77 -8.04
N ASP A 208 2.58 -19.59 -8.58
CA ASP A 208 3.84 -19.31 -9.26
C ASP A 208 5.00 -18.98 -8.31
N TYR A 209 4.74 -18.94 -7.00
CA TYR A 209 5.78 -18.88 -5.96
C TYR A 209 6.22 -20.29 -5.58
N ILE A 210 7.52 -20.52 -5.50
CA ILE A 210 8.15 -21.73 -5.00
C ILE A 210 8.55 -21.58 -3.54
N ILE A 211 8.43 -22.64 -2.76
CA ILE A 211 8.91 -22.67 -1.38
C ILE A 211 10.43 -22.80 -1.39
N ILE A 212 11.13 -21.84 -0.80
CA ILE A 212 12.58 -21.84 -0.65
C ILE A 212 12.98 -22.49 0.66
N LEU A 213 12.23 -22.17 1.75
CA LEU A 213 12.56 -22.62 3.08
C LEU A 213 11.31 -22.69 3.95
N ASP A 214 11.20 -23.77 4.73
CA ASP A 214 10.27 -23.91 5.83
C ASP A 214 11.07 -24.43 7.04
N THR A 215 11.26 -23.58 8.07
CA THR A 215 12.16 -23.91 9.16
C THR A 215 11.79 -23.24 10.48
N LEU A 216 12.41 -23.74 11.55
CA LEU A 216 12.43 -23.11 12.86
C LEU A 216 13.82 -22.56 13.11
N LEU A 217 13.96 -21.23 13.14
CA LEU A 217 15.20 -20.58 13.50
C LEU A 217 15.39 -20.71 15.02
N GLY A 218 16.33 -21.54 15.44
CA GLY A 218 16.69 -21.76 16.84
C GLY A 218 18.07 -21.18 17.16
N GLY A 219 18.27 -20.80 18.43
CA GLY A 219 19.52 -20.52 19.16
C GLY A 219 20.75 -20.00 18.41
N ALA A 220 21.61 -19.31 19.09
CA ALA A 220 22.85 -18.69 18.61
C ALA A 220 23.62 -19.53 17.58
N THR A 221 23.59 -19.14 16.32
CA THR A 221 24.66 -19.43 15.37
C THR A 221 25.32 -18.11 14.99
N THR A 222 26.56 -18.05 15.37
CA THR A 222 27.50 -16.97 15.26
C THR A 222 27.79 -16.64 13.79
N TYR A 223 27.24 -15.53 13.30
CA TYR A 223 27.95 -14.67 12.39
C TYR A 223 27.82 -13.26 12.95
N SER A 224 28.65 -12.98 13.94
CA SER A 224 28.69 -11.69 14.61
C SER A 224 29.87 -10.90 14.13
N LEU A 225 29.59 -9.71 13.57
CA LEU A 225 30.55 -8.61 13.62
C LEU A 225 30.00 -7.37 14.37
N ARG A 226 28.78 -7.39 14.84
CA ARG A 226 28.20 -6.50 15.88
C ARG A 226 26.92 -7.17 16.33
N GLN A 227 26.79 -7.49 17.59
CA GLN A 227 25.76 -8.28 18.24
C GLN A 227 24.43 -8.33 17.45
N PRO A 228 24.08 -9.45 16.81
CA PRO A 228 22.77 -9.60 16.22
C PRO A 228 21.76 -9.67 17.36
N ALA A 229 20.68 -8.91 17.24
CA ALA A 229 19.50 -9.12 18.07
C ALA A 229 19.23 -10.61 18.12
N THR A 230 19.14 -11.18 19.32
CA THR A 230 18.84 -12.59 19.51
C THR A 230 17.51 -12.87 18.86
N VAL A 231 17.52 -13.59 17.72
CA VAL A 231 16.29 -14.20 17.23
C VAL A 231 15.80 -15.07 18.36
N ALA A 232 14.58 -14.81 18.85
CA ALA A 232 14.01 -15.66 19.89
C ALA A 232 14.10 -17.12 19.42
N SER A 233 14.66 -17.98 20.25
CA SER A 233 14.52 -19.42 20.08
C SER A 233 13.04 -19.70 19.83
N ASN A 234 12.67 -20.34 18.73
CA ASN A 234 11.31 -20.58 18.25
C ASN A 234 10.74 -19.55 17.25
N THR A 235 11.59 -18.88 16.45
CA THR A 235 11.09 -18.12 15.29
C THR A 235 10.81 -19.09 14.14
N ARG A 236 9.54 -19.32 13.84
CA ARG A 236 9.11 -20.11 12.70
C ARG A 236 9.16 -19.24 11.44
N VAL A 237 9.67 -19.78 10.32
CA VAL A 237 9.81 -19.06 9.05
C VAL A 237 9.33 -19.92 7.90
N LEU A 238 8.53 -19.34 7.02
CA LEU A 238 8.26 -19.80 5.66
C LEU A 238 8.75 -18.75 4.68
N TRP A 239 9.59 -19.13 3.72
CA TRP A 239 10.08 -18.27 2.66
C TRP A 239 9.70 -18.83 1.30
N CYS A 240 8.98 -18.03 0.52
CA CYS A 240 8.58 -18.34 -0.85
C CYS A 240 9.12 -17.29 -1.82
N CYS A 241 9.39 -17.68 -3.06
CA CYS A 241 9.96 -16.80 -4.07
C CYS A 241 9.29 -17.01 -5.42
N ASN A 242 9.04 -15.93 -6.12
CA ASN A 242 8.76 -15.91 -7.55
C ASN A 242 9.96 -15.27 -8.27
N ASN A 243 10.70 -16.03 -9.01
CA ASN A 243 11.85 -15.61 -9.82
C ASN A 243 11.63 -15.72 -11.31
N LYS A 244 10.36 -15.81 -11.75
CA LYS A 244 10.02 -15.85 -13.18
C LYS A 244 10.19 -14.46 -13.78
N GLY A 245 11.03 -14.36 -14.81
CA GLY A 245 11.32 -13.12 -15.53
C GLY A 245 12.41 -12.26 -14.84
N PRO A 246 12.50 -10.97 -15.18
CA PRO A 246 13.60 -10.08 -14.76
C PRO A 246 13.48 -9.57 -13.31
N MET A 247 12.36 -9.87 -12.65
CA MET A 247 12.08 -9.39 -11.29
C MET A 247 11.91 -10.56 -10.34
N ARG A 248 12.67 -10.56 -9.27
CA ARG A 248 12.49 -11.48 -8.17
C ARG A 248 11.57 -10.85 -7.13
N ARG A 249 10.55 -11.61 -6.69
CA ARG A 249 9.58 -11.24 -5.65
C ARG A 249 9.61 -12.30 -4.58
N ASP A 250 9.88 -11.90 -3.37
CA ASP A 250 9.99 -12.81 -2.23
C ASP A 250 8.88 -12.52 -1.22
N ILE A 251 8.36 -13.56 -0.60
CA ILE A 251 7.44 -13.50 0.53
C ILE A 251 8.08 -14.28 1.68
N VAL A 252 8.26 -13.61 2.81
CA VAL A 252 8.73 -14.23 4.05
C VAL A 252 7.67 -14.05 5.12
N ILE A 253 7.22 -15.15 5.71
CA ILE A 253 6.32 -15.14 6.86
C ILE A 253 7.10 -15.68 8.04
N TYR A 254 7.12 -14.93 9.14
CA TYR A 254 7.75 -15.42 10.37
C TYR A 254 6.91 -15.09 11.59
N SER A 255 6.99 -15.97 12.58
CA SER A 255 6.30 -15.79 13.85
C SER A 255 7.21 -16.11 15.03
N TYR A 256 7.02 -15.41 16.14
CA TYR A 256 7.76 -15.60 17.39
C TYR A 256 6.88 -15.26 18.60
N PRO A 257 7.18 -15.79 19.81
CA PRO A 257 6.41 -15.52 21.02
C PRO A 257 6.32 -14.03 21.33
N TYR A 258 5.13 -13.58 21.69
CA TYR A 258 4.92 -12.22 22.19
C TYR A 258 5.30 -12.15 23.68
N THR A 259 6.38 -11.46 23.99
CA THR A 259 6.92 -11.38 25.34
C THR A 259 7.20 -9.96 25.81
N ASN A 260 7.12 -8.98 24.92
CA ASN A 260 7.50 -7.60 25.19
C ASN A 260 6.40 -6.62 24.75
N PRO A 261 5.84 -5.78 25.65
CA PRO A 261 4.85 -4.76 25.30
C PRO A 261 5.37 -3.72 24.27
N LYS A 262 6.69 -3.52 24.17
CA LYS A 262 7.33 -2.60 23.22
C LYS A 262 7.53 -3.23 21.82
N THR A 263 6.97 -4.42 21.59
CA THR A 263 7.13 -5.12 20.28
C THR A 263 6.65 -4.27 19.09
N PHE A 264 5.57 -3.52 19.26
CA PHE A 264 4.97 -2.76 18.16
C PHE A 264 5.54 -1.34 18.03
N THR A 265 6.87 -1.23 18.05
CA THR A 265 7.63 -0.03 17.70
C THR A 265 8.44 -0.27 16.43
N ALA A 266 8.72 0.80 15.67
CA ALA A 266 9.49 0.69 14.43
C ALA A 266 10.87 0.10 14.68
N GLU A 267 11.53 0.49 15.77
CA GLU A 267 12.85 -0.01 16.15
C GLU A 267 12.82 -1.52 16.38
N PHE A 268 11.92 -1.98 17.25
CA PHE A 268 11.84 -3.39 17.61
C PHE A 268 11.49 -4.27 16.40
N LEU A 269 10.52 -3.86 15.58
CA LEU A 269 10.10 -4.63 14.41
C LEU A 269 11.21 -4.69 13.35
N ASN A 270 11.95 -3.59 13.13
CA ASN A 270 13.09 -3.58 12.21
C ASN A 270 14.27 -4.42 12.73
N GLU A 271 14.57 -4.38 14.02
CA GLU A 271 15.59 -5.25 14.61
C GLU A 271 15.24 -6.73 14.44
N LYS A 272 13.97 -7.11 14.66
CA LYS A 272 13.49 -8.47 14.44
C LYS A 272 13.56 -8.88 12.98
N ARG A 273 13.15 -7.99 12.08
CA ARG A 273 13.30 -8.18 10.65
C ARG A 273 14.75 -8.48 10.29
N ASP A 274 15.68 -7.59 10.66
CA ASP A 274 17.10 -7.74 10.33
C ASP A 274 17.70 -9.01 10.91
N ALA A 275 17.30 -9.41 12.11
CA ALA A 275 17.72 -10.66 12.71
C ALA A 275 17.22 -11.91 11.95
N VAL A 276 16.06 -11.83 11.31
CA VAL A 276 15.51 -12.91 10.46
C VAL A 276 16.16 -12.90 9.08
N VAL A 277 16.09 -11.77 8.35
CA VAL A 277 16.51 -11.73 6.94
C VAL A 277 18.03 -11.87 6.77
N SER A 278 18.84 -11.45 7.75
CA SER A 278 20.30 -11.66 7.72
C SER A 278 20.70 -13.13 7.75
N ARG A 279 19.84 -14.00 8.28
CA ARG A 279 20.07 -15.46 8.31
C ARG A 279 19.50 -16.18 7.09
N LEU A 280 18.57 -15.55 6.40
CA LEU A 280 17.90 -16.14 5.24
C LEU A 280 18.59 -15.78 3.93
N VAL A 281 18.92 -14.51 3.77
CA VAL A 281 19.37 -13.97 2.49
C VAL A 281 20.83 -13.52 2.60
N HIS A 282 21.70 -14.28 1.97
CA HIS A 282 23.12 -13.99 1.90
C HIS A 282 23.47 -13.38 0.54
N GLY A 283 24.47 -12.50 0.51
CA GLY A 283 25.04 -12.00 -0.73
C GLY A 283 26.04 -12.99 -1.33
N SER A 284 26.69 -12.57 -2.41
CA SER A 284 27.71 -13.39 -3.11
C SER A 284 29.06 -13.38 -2.42
N VAL A 285 29.32 -12.39 -1.56
CA VAL A 285 30.56 -12.26 -0.77
C VAL A 285 30.37 -12.98 0.57
N ASP A 286 31.37 -13.74 0.99
CA ASP A 286 31.33 -14.45 2.28
C ASP A 286 31.11 -13.46 3.44
N GLY A 287 30.20 -13.81 4.35
CA GLY A 287 29.81 -12.96 5.47
C GLY A 287 28.87 -11.80 5.10
N SER A 288 28.48 -11.65 3.84
CA SER A 288 27.48 -10.65 3.42
C SER A 288 26.05 -11.17 3.61
N PHE A 289 25.12 -10.27 3.98
CA PHE A 289 23.73 -10.63 4.29
C PHE A 289 22.78 -9.45 4.03
N MET A 290 21.50 -9.76 3.90
CA MET A 290 20.45 -8.74 3.79
C MET A 290 20.23 -8.03 5.14
N GLY A 291 20.10 -6.71 5.08
CA GLY A 291 19.69 -5.87 6.19
C GLY A 291 18.87 -4.68 5.70
N THR A 292 18.29 -3.93 6.63
CA THR A 292 17.57 -2.70 6.33
C THR A 292 18.51 -1.56 6.00
N GLU A 293 18.14 -0.73 5.02
CA GLU A 293 18.83 0.52 4.70
C GLU A 293 18.25 1.66 5.53
N TYR A 294 19.02 2.15 6.50
CA TYR A 294 18.56 3.21 7.41
C TYR A 294 19.04 4.60 7.04
N LYS A 295 20.10 4.71 6.21
CA LYS A 295 20.79 5.98 5.96
C LYS A 295 20.17 6.75 4.80
N VAL A 296 19.85 6.05 3.71
CA VAL A 296 19.30 6.67 2.49
C VAL A 296 17.84 7.03 2.71
N MET A 297 17.07 6.10 3.29
CA MET A 297 15.65 6.28 3.58
C MET A 297 15.28 5.46 4.81
N PRO A 298 15.08 6.11 5.96
CA PRO A 298 14.62 5.42 7.15
C PRO A 298 13.28 4.72 6.91
N PRO A 299 13.11 3.49 7.43
CA PRO A 299 11.84 2.78 7.34
C PRO A 299 10.69 3.58 7.94
N GLN A 300 9.56 3.57 7.26
CA GLN A 300 8.34 4.26 7.71
C GLN A 300 7.35 3.24 8.26
N MET A 301 6.83 3.50 9.45
CA MET A 301 5.81 2.66 10.09
C MET A 301 4.47 3.40 10.15
N ARG A 302 3.40 2.69 9.82
CA ARG A 302 2.02 3.18 10.00
C ARG A 302 1.09 2.04 10.43
N THR A 303 -0.03 2.41 11.03
CA THR A 303 -1.13 1.47 11.28
C THR A 303 -2.03 1.40 10.06
N ILE A 304 -2.40 0.20 9.66
CA ILE A 304 -3.34 -0.07 8.57
C ILE A 304 -4.45 -1.00 9.06
N LEU A 305 -5.56 -1.03 8.31
CA LEU A 305 -6.61 -2.01 8.50
C LEU A 305 -6.51 -3.11 7.44
N VAL A 306 -6.58 -4.34 7.87
CA VAL A 306 -6.60 -5.56 7.05
C VAL A 306 -7.83 -6.40 7.40
N GLN A 307 -8.24 -7.34 6.56
CA GLN A 307 -9.40 -8.21 6.82
C GLN A 307 -10.63 -7.41 7.31
N ASP A 308 -10.94 -6.31 6.60
CA ASP A 308 -12.04 -5.36 6.83
C ASP A 308 -11.98 -4.55 8.15
N SER A 309 -11.35 -5.02 9.22
CA SER A 309 -11.32 -4.30 10.50
C SER A 309 -10.11 -4.60 11.38
N ALA A 310 -9.32 -5.60 11.06
CA ALA A 310 -8.18 -6.00 11.90
C ALA A 310 -7.01 -5.02 11.74
N GLN A 311 -6.43 -4.61 12.86
CA GLN A 311 -5.27 -3.73 12.87
C GLN A 311 -4.00 -4.49 12.52
N ALA A 312 -3.17 -3.90 11.65
CA ALA A 312 -1.81 -4.34 11.37
C ALA A 312 -0.84 -3.14 11.39
N TYR A 313 0.40 -3.43 11.72
CA TYR A 313 1.50 -2.46 11.62
C TYR A 313 2.25 -2.70 10.33
N GLU A 314 2.17 -1.75 9.41
CA GLU A 314 2.90 -1.77 8.14
C GLU A 314 4.22 -1.04 8.31
N ILE A 315 5.31 -1.67 7.86
CA ILE A 315 6.60 -0.99 7.67
C ILE A 315 6.97 -1.05 6.20
N ARG A 316 7.38 0.10 5.66
CA ARG A 316 7.95 0.26 4.32
C ARG A 316 9.37 0.76 4.44
N GLY A 317 10.29 0.15 3.71
CA GLY A 317 11.68 0.54 3.71
C GLY A 317 12.45 -0.02 2.52
N LEU A 318 13.73 0.26 2.52
CA LEU A 318 14.68 -0.31 1.58
C LEU A 318 15.51 -1.38 2.28
N TRP A 319 15.78 -2.46 1.59
CA TRP A 319 16.77 -3.46 1.98
C TRP A 319 18.02 -3.32 1.14
N ARG A 320 19.15 -3.74 1.68
CA ARG A 320 20.43 -3.84 0.96
C ARG A 320 21.24 -5.03 1.44
N ILE A 321 22.18 -5.49 0.62
CA ILE A 321 23.22 -6.41 1.09
C ILE A 321 24.23 -5.60 1.91
N GLN A 322 24.48 -6.06 3.13
CA GLN A 322 25.49 -5.54 4.03
C GLN A 322 26.82 -6.29 3.77
N HIS A 323 27.94 -5.58 3.78
CA HIS A 323 29.29 -6.13 3.61
C HIS A 323 29.52 -6.90 2.30
N GLY A 324 28.75 -6.59 1.26
CA GLY A 324 28.80 -7.27 -0.04
C GLY A 324 28.55 -6.34 -1.21
N GLU A 325 28.03 -6.93 -2.27
CA GLU A 325 27.68 -6.24 -3.51
C GLU A 325 26.62 -5.16 -3.31
N ALA A 326 26.63 -4.15 -4.19
CA ALA A 326 25.62 -3.09 -4.22
C ALA A 326 24.27 -3.61 -4.76
N MET A 327 23.56 -4.40 -3.93
CA MET A 327 22.26 -4.97 -4.23
C MET A 327 21.25 -4.50 -3.19
N GLY A 328 20.05 -4.13 -3.63
CA GLY A 328 19.00 -3.66 -2.76
C GLY A 328 17.67 -3.47 -3.50
N GLY A 329 16.65 -3.12 -2.73
CA GLY A 329 15.32 -2.89 -3.27
C GLY A 329 14.30 -2.51 -2.18
N PRO A 330 13.02 -2.33 -2.54
CA PRO A 330 11.98 -2.03 -1.58
C PRO A 330 11.51 -3.29 -0.85
N TYR A 331 11.03 -3.09 0.39
CA TYR A 331 10.27 -4.09 1.14
C TYR A 331 9.03 -3.46 1.79
N VAL A 332 8.05 -4.31 2.05
CA VAL A 332 6.86 -4.00 2.85
C VAL A 332 6.61 -5.16 3.79
N SER A 333 6.36 -4.88 5.06
CA SER A 333 5.95 -5.90 6.03
C SER A 333 4.66 -5.50 6.74
N HIS A 334 3.81 -6.49 7.02
CA HIS A 334 2.61 -6.36 7.85
C HIS A 334 2.80 -7.22 9.10
N THR A 335 2.75 -6.61 10.28
CA THR A 335 2.90 -7.30 11.55
C THR A 335 1.61 -7.22 12.35
N ARG A 336 1.19 -8.37 12.91
CA ARG A 336 -0.01 -8.51 13.74
C ARG A 336 0.27 -9.36 14.97
N LEU A 337 -0.53 -9.16 16.01
CA LEU A 337 -0.55 -10.04 17.19
C LEU A 337 -1.60 -11.13 16.99
N ASP A 338 -1.18 -12.38 17.00
CA ASP A 338 -2.05 -13.56 17.16
C ASP A 338 -2.35 -13.72 18.66
N HIS A 339 -3.48 -13.17 19.05
CA HIS A 339 -3.91 -13.19 20.46
C HIS A 339 -4.22 -14.60 20.97
N VAL A 340 -4.71 -15.47 20.08
CA VAL A 340 -5.08 -16.84 20.41
C VAL A 340 -3.86 -17.67 20.82
N ASN A 341 -2.75 -17.50 20.12
CA ASN A 341 -1.52 -18.26 20.35
C ASN A 341 -0.42 -17.46 21.05
N GLY A 342 -0.66 -16.20 21.43
CA GLY A 342 0.29 -15.37 22.15
C GLY A 342 1.59 -15.13 21.39
N ARG A 343 1.50 -14.88 20.08
CA ARG A 343 2.67 -14.69 19.22
C ARG A 343 2.51 -13.52 18.27
N VAL A 344 3.62 -12.98 17.82
CA VAL A 344 3.68 -11.97 16.76
C VAL A 344 3.85 -12.68 15.42
N VAL A 345 3.06 -12.30 14.43
CA VAL A 345 3.16 -12.81 13.05
C VAL A 345 3.47 -11.65 12.13
N THR A 346 4.54 -11.78 11.37
CA THR A 346 4.93 -10.82 10.33
C THR A 346 4.95 -11.51 8.97
N ALA A 347 4.25 -10.92 8.00
CA ALA A 347 4.37 -11.24 6.59
C ALA A 347 5.09 -10.09 5.90
N GLU A 348 6.15 -10.39 5.16
CA GLU A 348 6.98 -9.43 4.44
C GLU A 348 7.10 -9.80 2.97
N THR A 349 7.13 -8.80 2.11
CA THR A 349 7.58 -8.94 0.73
C THR A 349 8.76 -8.02 0.45
N PHE A 350 9.72 -8.49 -0.32
CA PHE A 350 10.77 -7.66 -0.86
C PHE A 350 11.03 -7.98 -2.35
N ILE A 351 11.47 -6.95 -3.09
CA ILE A 351 11.65 -7.03 -4.54
C ILE A 351 13.11 -6.79 -4.89
N TYR A 352 13.65 -7.63 -5.78
CA TYR A 352 14.89 -7.37 -6.48
C TYR A 352 14.64 -7.26 -7.98
N ALA A 353 15.01 -6.12 -8.57
CA ALA A 353 14.86 -5.86 -10.00
C ALA A 353 15.83 -4.73 -10.41
N ALA A 354 17.08 -5.08 -10.73
CA ALA A 354 18.09 -4.12 -11.13
C ALA A 354 17.64 -3.34 -12.38
N GLY A 355 17.70 -2.00 -12.33
CA GLY A 355 17.35 -1.12 -13.45
C GLY A 355 15.87 -1.11 -13.87
N GLN A 356 15.00 -1.83 -13.17
CA GLN A 356 13.58 -1.94 -13.51
C GLN A 356 12.71 -1.08 -12.58
N LYS A 357 11.55 -0.63 -13.09
CA LYS A 357 10.48 -0.05 -12.26
C LYS A 357 9.86 -1.14 -11.37
N LYS A 358 9.71 -0.87 -10.08
CA LYS A 358 9.35 -1.87 -9.06
C LYS A 358 7.94 -1.70 -8.49
N ARG A 359 7.32 -0.52 -8.68
CA ARG A 359 5.99 -0.19 -8.10
C ARG A 359 4.97 -1.30 -8.31
N ASN A 360 4.75 -1.70 -9.56
CA ASN A 360 3.70 -2.68 -9.86
C ASN A 360 4.01 -4.05 -9.24
N ALA A 361 5.28 -4.48 -9.28
CA ALA A 361 5.70 -5.74 -8.67
C ALA A 361 5.54 -5.71 -7.15
N LEU A 362 5.96 -4.62 -6.50
CA LEU A 362 5.82 -4.45 -5.06
C LEU A 362 4.35 -4.44 -4.65
N ARG A 363 3.49 -3.69 -5.36
CA ARG A 363 2.05 -3.62 -5.07
C ARG A 363 1.33 -4.96 -5.28
N GLN A 364 1.73 -5.75 -6.28
CA GLN A 364 1.21 -7.10 -6.48
C GLN A 364 1.60 -8.01 -5.33
N ALA A 365 2.87 -7.98 -4.93
CA ALA A 365 3.33 -8.80 -3.81
C ALA A 365 2.77 -8.31 -2.46
N GLU A 366 2.62 -7.01 -2.25
CA GLU A 366 1.96 -6.41 -1.10
C GLU A 366 0.51 -6.89 -0.95
N ALA A 367 -0.23 -7.03 -2.06
CA ALA A 367 -1.60 -7.54 -2.02
C ALA A 367 -1.70 -8.97 -1.43
N ILE A 368 -0.61 -9.75 -1.47
CA ILE A 368 -0.54 -11.06 -0.81
C ILE A 368 -0.58 -10.88 0.71
N LEU A 369 0.12 -9.88 1.25
CA LEU A 369 0.19 -9.61 2.69
C LEU A 369 -1.19 -9.28 3.27
N TYR A 370 -2.04 -8.59 2.50
CA TYR A 370 -3.43 -8.29 2.89
C TYR A 370 -4.32 -9.53 3.02
N THR A 371 -3.86 -10.70 2.53
CA THR A 371 -4.62 -11.95 2.65
C THR A 371 -4.29 -12.75 3.89
N LEU A 372 -3.34 -12.31 4.73
CA LEU A 372 -2.99 -12.98 6.00
C LEU A 372 -4.20 -13.00 6.93
N GLN A 373 -4.64 -14.20 7.29
CA GLN A 373 -5.71 -14.47 8.25
C GLN A 373 -5.14 -15.14 9.48
N LEU A 374 -5.38 -14.54 10.63
CA LEU A 374 -5.06 -15.11 11.95
C LEU A 374 -6.29 -15.82 12.53
N PRO A 375 -6.13 -16.64 13.59
CA PRO A 375 -7.25 -17.36 14.20
C PRO A 375 -8.43 -16.49 14.60
N GLU A 376 -8.17 -15.28 15.08
CA GLU A 376 -9.18 -14.30 15.48
C GLU A 376 -9.95 -13.63 14.32
N ASP A 377 -9.52 -13.80 13.08
CA ASP A 377 -10.19 -13.26 11.88
C ASP A 377 -11.27 -14.20 11.32
N LYS A 378 -11.49 -15.37 11.95
CA LYS A 378 -12.41 -16.42 11.49
C LYS A 378 -13.79 -16.31 12.09
#